data_9ce686c8e20d3cdee60bc585dcb34c83
#
_entry.id   9ce686c8e20d3cdee60bc585dcb34c83
#
_cell.length_a   1.000
_cell.length_b   1.000
_cell.length_c   1.000
_cell.angle_alpha   90.00
_cell.angle_beta   90.00
_cell.angle_gamma   90.00
#
_symmetry.space_group_name_H-M   'P 1'
#
loop_
_entity.id
_entity.type
_entity.pdbx_description
1 polymer ?
#
loop_
_entity_poly.entity_id
_entity_poly.type
_entity_poly.pdbx_seq_one_letter_code
_entity_poly.pdbx_strand_id
1 'polypeptide(L)'
;MAISVTKKDEVYLKIKTDLSTDQELNDFFTFDVPGAKFMPLYRNRMWDGKARLYSLYKKELYVGLLPYLKEFAETLEYDLDINIPDIGEETDVKKLTEALKLHAGGKPIQARDYQQDAVDHCIKQGRTLLLSPTASGKSLIIYSLIRYHQAKGRKQLIIVPTTSLVEQMYGCLLYTSPSPRDS
;
A
#
# COMPACT_ATOMS: atom_id res chain seq x y z
N MET A 1 -15.99 -18.54 -18.52
CA MET A 1 -15.41 -17.35 -19.22
C MET A 1 -14.15 -16.97 -18.50
N ALA A 2 -13.09 -16.56 -19.22
CA ALA A 2 -11.79 -16.31 -18.61
C ALA A 2 -11.49 -14.82 -18.47
N ILE A 3 -11.04 -14.42 -17.29
CA ILE A 3 -10.55 -13.07 -16.99
C ILE A 3 -9.03 -13.16 -16.89
N SER A 4 -8.30 -12.54 -17.81
CA SER A 4 -6.84 -12.48 -17.75
C SER A 4 -6.38 -11.15 -17.14
N VAL A 5 -5.52 -11.24 -16.12
CA VAL A 5 -5.04 -10.10 -15.34
C VAL A 5 -3.52 -10.01 -15.44
N THR A 6 -3.02 -8.86 -15.90
CA THR A 6 -1.61 -8.58 -16.00
C THR A 6 -1.27 -7.29 -15.26
N LYS A 7 -0.05 -7.19 -14.70
CA LYS A 7 0.41 -5.94 -14.08
C LYS A 7 0.80 -4.95 -15.18
N LYS A 8 0.17 -3.77 -15.20
CA LYS A 8 0.55 -2.68 -16.10
C LYS A 8 1.66 -1.84 -15.48
N ASP A 9 1.45 -1.39 -14.26
CA ASP A 9 2.38 -0.57 -13.48
C ASP A 9 2.14 -0.77 -11.96
N GLU A 10 2.75 0.05 -11.12
CA GLU A 10 2.58 -0.05 -9.66
C GLU A 10 1.19 0.39 -9.17
N VAL A 11 0.37 0.98 -10.02
CA VAL A 11 -0.97 1.49 -9.66
C VAL A 11 -2.07 0.64 -10.26
N TYR A 12 -1.90 0.18 -11.52
CA TYR A 12 -2.95 -0.44 -12.31
C TYR A 12 -2.63 -1.86 -12.75
N LEU A 13 -3.68 -2.67 -12.72
CA LEU A 13 -3.78 -3.94 -13.42
C LEU A 13 -4.45 -3.71 -14.76
N LYS A 14 -4.04 -4.46 -15.77
CA LYS A 14 -4.69 -4.56 -17.07
C LYS A 14 -5.54 -5.81 -17.11
N ILE A 15 -6.81 -5.66 -17.41
CA ILE A 15 -7.77 -6.75 -17.48
C ILE A 15 -8.13 -7.01 -18.94
N LYS A 16 -8.16 -8.27 -19.34
CA LYS A 16 -8.65 -8.72 -20.63
C LYS A 16 -9.77 -9.73 -20.41
N THR A 17 -10.94 -9.41 -20.90
CA THR A 17 -12.14 -10.26 -20.85
C THR A 17 -13.08 -9.86 -21.99
N ASP A 18 -14.19 -10.57 -22.12
CA ASP A 18 -15.26 -10.21 -23.08
C ASP A 18 -16.05 -8.98 -22.62
N LEU A 19 -16.88 -8.45 -23.53
CA LEU A 19 -17.64 -7.22 -23.29
C LEU A 19 -18.68 -7.34 -22.18
N SER A 20 -19.29 -8.51 -22.04
CA SER A 20 -20.30 -8.75 -21.00
C SER A 20 -19.66 -8.69 -19.61
N THR A 21 -18.59 -9.45 -19.44
CA THR A 21 -17.83 -9.48 -18.18
C THR A 21 -17.19 -8.12 -17.85
N ASP A 22 -16.77 -7.34 -18.86
CA ASP A 22 -16.29 -5.97 -18.66
C ASP A 22 -17.38 -5.06 -18.03
N GLN A 23 -18.63 -5.21 -18.47
CA GLN A 23 -19.75 -4.45 -17.92
C GLN A 23 -20.06 -4.89 -16.48
N GLU A 24 -20.07 -6.17 -16.21
CA GLU A 24 -20.28 -6.70 -14.86
C GLU A 24 -19.19 -6.25 -13.91
N LEU A 25 -17.93 -6.24 -14.35
CA LEU A 25 -16.80 -5.69 -13.57
C LEU A 25 -16.98 -4.19 -13.29
N ASN A 26 -17.42 -3.44 -14.28
CA ASN A 26 -17.70 -2.02 -14.10
C ASN A 26 -18.80 -1.79 -13.07
N ASP A 27 -19.86 -2.57 -13.11
CA ASP A 27 -20.98 -2.45 -12.18
C ASP A 27 -20.55 -2.87 -10.76
N PHE A 28 -19.81 -3.97 -10.64
CA PHE A 28 -19.27 -4.43 -9.35
C PHE A 28 -18.34 -3.43 -8.70
N PHE A 29 -17.46 -2.78 -9.48
CA PHE A 29 -16.51 -1.76 -9.00
C PHE A 29 -17.05 -0.32 -9.08
N THR A 30 -18.37 -0.15 -9.19
CA THR A 30 -19.05 1.16 -9.16
C THR A 30 -19.91 1.25 -7.90
N PHE A 31 -19.79 2.34 -7.17
CA PHE A 31 -20.60 2.60 -5.97
C PHE A 31 -21.04 4.06 -5.88
N ASP A 32 -22.16 4.28 -5.21
CA ASP A 32 -22.68 5.62 -4.96
C ASP A 32 -21.82 6.31 -3.87
N VAL A 33 -21.43 7.55 -4.16
CA VAL A 33 -20.64 8.33 -3.19
C VAL A 33 -21.58 8.90 -2.12
N PRO A 34 -21.36 8.56 -0.83
CA PRO A 34 -22.20 9.12 0.24
C PRO A 34 -22.18 10.65 0.22
N GLY A 35 -23.35 11.26 0.27
CA GLY A 35 -23.48 12.71 0.23
C GLY A 35 -23.27 13.38 -1.14
N ALA A 36 -23.13 12.63 -2.22
CA ALA A 36 -22.95 13.15 -3.56
C ALA A 36 -23.96 14.25 -3.94
N LYS A 37 -25.23 14.09 -3.54
CA LYS A 37 -26.29 15.08 -3.79
C LYS A 37 -26.02 16.48 -3.21
N PHE A 38 -25.14 16.62 -2.25
CA PHE A 38 -24.74 17.90 -1.69
C PHE A 38 -23.53 18.52 -2.40
N MET A 39 -22.86 17.78 -3.26
CA MET A 39 -21.71 18.27 -4.01
C MET A 39 -22.11 19.13 -5.20
N PRO A 40 -21.39 20.25 -5.47
CA PRO A 40 -21.68 21.13 -6.59
C PRO A 40 -21.69 20.42 -7.96
N LEU A 41 -20.76 19.49 -8.18
CA LEU A 41 -20.66 18.72 -9.44
C LEU A 41 -21.92 17.88 -9.72
N TYR A 42 -22.49 17.25 -8.68
CA TYR A 42 -23.73 16.49 -8.81
C TYR A 42 -24.93 17.44 -9.06
N ARG A 43 -25.03 18.53 -8.29
CA ARG A 43 -26.10 19.51 -8.42
C ARG A 43 -26.11 20.18 -9.80
N ASN A 44 -24.95 20.40 -10.38
CA ASN A 44 -24.77 20.98 -11.71
C ASN A 44 -24.88 19.91 -12.83
N ARG A 45 -25.24 18.67 -12.50
CA ARG A 45 -25.36 17.54 -13.45
C ARG A 45 -24.07 17.24 -14.23
N MET A 46 -22.90 17.64 -13.71
CA MET A 46 -21.60 17.36 -14.31
C MET A 46 -21.04 15.99 -13.88
N TRP A 47 -21.65 15.37 -12.88
CA TRP A 47 -21.28 14.07 -12.35
C TRP A 47 -22.52 13.34 -11.82
N ASP A 48 -22.58 12.04 -11.99
CA ASP A 48 -23.71 11.18 -11.62
C ASP A 48 -23.69 10.69 -10.15
N GLY A 49 -22.74 11.15 -9.34
CA GLY A 49 -22.62 10.75 -7.94
C GLY A 49 -21.98 9.39 -7.71
N LYS A 50 -21.46 8.75 -8.74
CA LYS A 50 -20.86 7.41 -8.68
C LYS A 50 -19.35 7.47 -8.79
N ALA A 51 -18.68 6.66 -8.01
CA ALA A 51 -17.24 6.38 -8.13
C ALA A 51 -17.06 5.06 -8.87
N ARG A 52 -16.28 5.09 -9.92
CA ARG A 52 -15.93 3.92 -10.74
C ARG A 52 -14.47 3.60 -10.56
N LEU A 53 -14.19 2.43 -9.98
CA LEU A 53 -12.82 1.97 -9.72
C LEU A 53 -12.25 1.11 -10.85
N TYR A 54 -13.10 0.61 -11.71
CA TYR A 54 -12.74 -0.05 -12.97
C TYR A 54 -12.97 0.88 -14.15
N SER A 55 -12.01 0.98 -15.04
CA SER A 55 -12.11 1.79 -16.25
C SER A 55 -12.45 0.90 -17.46
N LEU A 56 -13.71 0.93 -17.90
CA LEU A 56 -14.15 0.23 -19.12
C LEU A 56 -13.32 0.57 -20.36
N TYR A 57 -13.03 1.86 -20.54
CA TYR A 57 -12.30 2.32 -21.71
C TYR A 57 -10.83 1.84 -21.71
N LYS A 58 -10.17 1.97 -20.57
CA LYS A 58 -8.77 1.56 -20.42
C LYS A 58 -8.62 0.09 -20.04
N LYS A 59 -9.71 -0.56 -19.59
CA LYS A 59 -9.70 -1.92 -19.02
C LYS A 59 -8.66 -2.05 -17.90
N GLU A 60 -8.73 -1.11 -16.97
CA GLU A 60 -7.77 -0.97 -15.88
C GLU A 60 -8.47 -0.98 -14.53
N LEU A 61 -7.89 -1.72 -13.58
CA LEU A 61 -8.30 -1.80 -12.20
C LEU A 61 -7.11 -1.44 -11.29
N TYR A 62 -7.36 -0.79 -10.16
CA TYR A 62 -6.28 -0.55 -9.20
C TYR A 62 -5.72 -1.86 -8.64
N VAL A 63 -4.38 -1.96 -8.54
CA VAL A 63 -3.69 -3.17 -8.05
C VAL A 63 -4.18 -3.60 -6.67
N GLY A 64 -4.49 -2.64 -5.79
CA GLY A 64 -5.02 -2.92 -4.45
C GLY A 64 -6.40 -3.58 -4.42
N LEU A 65 -7.12 -3.63 -5.55
CA LEU A 65 -8.43 -4.25 -5.66
C LEU A 65 -8.37 -5.71 -6.15
N LEU A 66 -7.17 -6.26 -6.33
CA LEU A 66 -7.00 -7.66 -6.74
C LEU A 66 -7.73 -8.68 -5.85
N PRO A 67 -7.76 -8.55 -4.50
CA PRO A 67 -8.53 -9.46 -3.65
C PRO A 67 -10.03 -9.45 -3.97
N TYR A 68 -10.62 -8.29 -4.21
CA TYR A 68 -12.03 -8.14 -4.59
C TYR A 68 -12.33 -8.67 -6.00
N LEU A 69 -11.34 -8.58 -6.90
CA LEU A 69 -11.47 -9.18 -8.23
C LEU A 69 -11.48 -10.71 -8.14
N LYS A 70 -10.70 -11.30 -7.23
CA LYS A 70 -10.74 -12.74 -6.95
C LYS A 70 -12.11 -13.16 -6.40
N GLU A 71 -12.63 -12.42 -5.42
CA GLU A 71 -13.95 -12.65 -4.84
C GLU A 71 -15.06 -12.56 -5.90
N PHE A 72 -15.00 -11.57 -6.79
CA PHE A 72 -15.91 -11.43 -7.93
C PHE A 72 -15.86 -12.66 -8.85
N ALA A 73 -14.66 -13.09 -9.24
CA ALA A 73 -14.47 -14.23 -10.12
C ALA A 73 -14.95 -15.55 -9.48
N GLU A 74 -14.67 -15.75 -8.20
CA GLU A 74 -15.14 -16.91 -7.44
C GLU A 74 -16.68 -16.93 -7.32
N THR A 75 -17.31 -15.80 -7.04
CA THR A 75 -18.75 -15.68 -6.87
C THR A 75 -19.52 -15.97 -8.15
N LEU A 76 -18.98 -15.61 -9.29
CA LEU A 76 -19.60 -15.78 -10.60
C LEU A 76 -19.02 -16.95 -11.41
N GLU A 77 -18.19 -17.77 -10.78
CA GLU A 77 -17.55 -18.96 -11.37
C GLU A 77 -16.77 -18.62 -12.68
N TYR A 78 -16.07 -17.48 -12.69
CA TYR A 78 -15.18 -17.12 -13.78
C TYR A 78 -13.78 -17.72 -13.59
N ASP A 79 -13.20 -18.22 -14.67
CA ASP A 79 -11.80 -18.61 -14.69
C ASP A 79 -10.92 -17.37 -14.62
N LEU A 80 -10.04 -17.30 -13.61
CA LEU A 80 -9.17 -16.16 -13.38
C LEU A 80 -7.71 -16.54 -13.62
N ASP A 81 -7.12 -15.99 -14.69
CA ASP A 81 -5.71 -16.14 -15.03
C ASP A 81 -4.93 -14.91 -14.58
N ILE A 82 -4.11 -15.07 -13.53
CA ILE A 82 -3.36 -13.98 -12.92
C ILE A 82 -1.88 -14.12 -13.28
N ASN A 83 -1.39 -13.25 -14.14
CA ASN A 83 0.03 -13.11 -14.47
C ASN A 83 0.60 -11.82 -13.87
N ILE A 84 0.80 -11.84 -12.56
CA ILE A 84 1.35 -10.72 -11.79
C ILE A 84 2.58 -11.26 -11.05
N PRO A 85 3.77 -10.63 -11.21
CA PRO A 85 4.91 -10.99 -10.39
C PRO A 85 4.59 -10.78 -8.91
N ASP A 86 5.08 -11.67 -8.07
CA ASP A 86 4.92 -11.54 -6.62
C ASP A 86 5.53 -10.23 -6.14
N ILE A 87 4.75 -9.47 -5.35
CA ILE A 87 5.16 -8.15 -4.83
C ILE A 87 5.93 -8.33 -3.52
N GLY A 88 5.64 -9.41 -2.80
CA GLY A 88 6.22 -9.72 -1.51
C GLY A 88 7.67 -10.19 -1.63
N GLU A 89 8.49 -9.82 -0.69
CA GLU A 89 9.86 -10.27 -0.59
C GLU A 89 10.08 -10.95 0.76
N GLU A 90 10.75 -12.10 0.75
CA GLU A 90 11.19 -12.73 1.98
C GLU A 90 12.44 -12.04 2.51
N THR A 91 12.43 -11.67 3.76
CA THR A 91 13.55 -10.99 4.43
C THR A 91 13.64 -11.44 5.88
N ASP A 92 14.86 -11.70 6.34
CA ASP A 92 15.13 -11.92 7.75
C ASP A 92 15.11 -10.57 8.49
N VAL A 93 13.92 -10.17 8.94
CA VAL A 93 13.70 -8.87 9.60
C VAL A 93 14.46 -8.77 10.92
N LYS A 94 14.72 -9.89 11.59
CA LYS A 94 15.48 -9.91 12.82
C LYS A 94 16.92 -9.48 12.57
N LYS A 95 17.57 -10.07 11.58
CA LYS A 95 18.91 -9.65 11.14
C LYS A 95 18.93 -8.21 10.63
N LEU A 96 17.87 -7.80 9.89
CA LEU A 96 17.74 -6.42 9.42
C LEU A 96 17.73 -5.44 10.60
N THR A 97 16.87 -5.65 11.61
CA THR A 97 16.74 -4.73 12.76
C THR A 97 17.98 -4.72 13.65
N GLU A 98 18.66 -5.86 13.84
CA GLU A 98 19.95 -5.95 14.55
C GLU A 98 21.06 -5.18 13.82
N ALA A 99 21.13 -5.30 12.49
CA ALA A 99 22.12 -4.60 11.67
C ALA A 99 21.95 -3.07 11.67
N LEU A 100 20.73 -2.56 11.94
CA LEU A 100 20.47 -1.13 11.97
C LEU A 100 21.05 -0.40 13.17
N LYS A 101 21.53 -1.12 14.20
CA LYS A 101 22.09 -0.53 15.43
C LYS A 101 21.21 0.62 15.96
N LEU A 102 19.94 0.32 16.22
CA LEU A 102 18.92 1.30 16.58
C LEU A 102 19.25 2.03 17.87
N HIS A 103 19.05 3.36 17.91
CA HIS A 103 19.24 4.20 19.09
C HIS A 103 18.00 5.06 19.35
N ALA A 104 17.74 5.34 20.62
CA ALA A 104 16.74 6.32 21.05
C ALA A 104 17.32 7.15 22.21
N GLY A 105 17.41 8.47 22.04
CA GLY A 105 17.99 9.37 23.05
C GLY A 105 19.44 9.03 23.38
N GLY A 106 20.25 8.58 22.41
CA GLY A 106 21.64 8.19 22.57
C GLY A 106 21.86 6.82 23.25
N LYS A 107 20.78 6.08 23.54
CA LYS A 107 20.86 4.73 24.11
C LYS A 107 20.51 3.69 23.05
N PRO A 108 21.24 2.55 22.97
CA PRO A 108 20.89 1.47 22.07
C PRO A 108 19.54 0.88 22.46
N ILE A 109 18.69 0.63 21.45
CA ILE A 109 17.39 -0.01 21.62
C ILE A 109 17.29 -1.22 20.71
N GLN A 110 16.42 -2.16 21.09
CA GLN A 110 16.07 -3.29 20.25
C GLN A 110 14.63 -3.14 19.78
N ALA A 111 14.37 -3.57 18.54
CA ALA A 111 13.02 -3.65 18.02
C ALA A 111 12.26 -4.73 18.80
N ARG A 112 11.03 -4.40 19.23
CA ARG A 112 10.15 -5.34 19.90
C ARG A 112 9.54 -6.31 18.88
N ASP A 113 9.11 -7.48 19.33
CA ASP A 113 8.60 -8.55 18.46
C ASP A 113 7.50 -8.03 17.53
N TYR A 114 6.48 -7.34 18.07
CA TYR A 114 5.39 -6.79 17.26
C TYR A 114 5.84 -5.73 16.23
N GLN A 115 6.97 -5.05 16.46
CA GLN A 115 7.54 -4.10 15.50
C GLN A 115 8.25 -4.84 14.36
N GLN A 116 8.93 -5.93 14.69
CA GLN A 116 9.55 -6.82 13.70
C GLN A 116 8.47 -7.48 12.84
N ASP A 117 7.39 -8.00 13.47
CA ASP A 117 6.24 -8.57 12.77
C ASP A 117 5.58 -7.57 11.82
N ALA A 118 5.43 -6.31 12.26
CA ALA A 118 4.87 -5.24 11.43
C ALA A 118 5.76 -4.93 10.23
N VAL A 119 7.09 -4.89 10.40
CA VAL A 119 8.05 -4.70 9.29
C VAL A 119 8.00 -5.88 8.32
N ASP A 120 8.01 -7.11 8.83
CA ASP A 120 7.91 -8.33 8.03
C ASP A 120 6.62 -8.35 7.20
N HIS A 121 5.49 -8.06 7.85
CA HIS A 121 4.20 -7.96 7.19
C HIS A 121 4.20 -6.93 6.06
N CYS A 122 4.76 -5.73 6.29
CA CYS A 122 4.85 -4.69 5.25
C CYS A 122 5.70 -5.14 4.06
N ILE A 123 6.82 -5.81 4.31
CA ILE A 123 7.72 -6.28 3.25
C ILE A 123 7.05 -7.39 2.44
N LYS A 124 6.43 -8.36 3.10
CA LYS A 124 5.74 -9.49 2.45
C LYS A 124 4.51 -9.08 1.65
N GLN A 125 3.72 -8.16 2.20
CA GLN A 125 2.50 -7.72 1.52
C GLN A 125 2.75 -6.66 0.44
N GLY A 126 3.87 -5.91 0.53
CA GLY A 126 4.19 -4.79 -0.37
C GLY A 126 3.23 -3.60 -0.25
N ARG A 127 1.95 -3.84 0.07
CA ARG A 127 0.90 -2.83 0.30
C ARG A 127 0.06 -3.26 1.49
N THR A 128 0.01 -2.42 2.51
CA THR A 128 -0.74 -2.76 3.72
C THR A 128 -1.13 -1.51 4.50
N LEU A 129 -2.15 -1.65 5.34
CA LEU A 129 -2.55 -0.66 6.32
C LEU A 129 -2.18 -1.18 7.72
N LEU A 130 -1.25 -0.50 8.39
CA LEU A 130 -0.90 -0.79 9.77
C LEU A 130 -1.67 0.10 10.74
N LEU A 131 -2.55 -0.50 11.52
CA LEU A 131 -3.18 0.17 12.65
C LEU A 131 -2.32 -0.05 13.90
N SER A 132 -1.79 1.04 14.43
CA SER A 132 -0.85 1.00 15.55
C SER A 132 -1.18 2.10 16.55
N PRO A 133 -1.31 1.80 17.85
CA PRO A 133 -1.68 2.79 18.87
C PRO A 133 -0.60 3.87 19.03
N THR A 134 -0.95 4.94 19.72
CA THR A 134 0.01 5.98 20.08
C THR A 134 1.11 5.39 20.97
N ALA A 135 2.33 5.86 20.82
CA ALA A 135 3.51 5.40 21.55
C ALA A 135 3.96 3.94 21.28
N SER A 136 3.41 3.27 20.26
CA SER A 136 3.86 1.92 19.86
C SER A 136 5.21 1.88 19.14
N GLY A 137 5.82 3.04 18.89
CA GLY A 137 7.08 3.14 18.15
C GLY A 137 6.95 3.03 16.62
N LYS A 138 5.85 3.59 16.07
CA LYS A 138 5.64 3.67 14.60
C LYS A 138 6.83 4.22 13.84
N SER A 139 7.53 5.20 14.41
CA SER A 139 8.71 5.81 13.79
C SER A 139 9.84 4.80 13.57
N LEU A 140 10.00 3.81 14.46
CA LEU A 140 10.98 2.74 14.32
C LEU A 140 10.61 1.79 13.18
N ILE A 141 9.33 1.44 13.06
CA ILE A 141 8.82 0.62 11.95
C ILE A 141 9.08 1.34 10.62
N ILE A 142 8.71 2.62 10.52
CA ILE A 142 8.93 3.46 9.33
C ILE A 142 10.43 3.54 9.02
N TYR A 143 11.28 3.79 10.02
CA TYR A 143 12.72 3.83 9.84
C TYR A 143 13.29 2.52 9.30
N SER A 144 12.87 1.39 9.86
CA SER A 144 13.32 0.06 9.42
C SER A 144 12.95 -0.20 7.95
N LEU A 145 11.72 0.16 7.54
CA LEU A 145 11.28 0.06 6.16
C LEU A 145 12.07 0.99 5.20
N ILE A 146 12.36 2.22 5.64
CA ILE A 146 13.21 3.14 4.86
C ILE A 146 14.57 2.53 4.62
N ARG A 147 15.22 2.04 5.68
CA ARG A 147 16.56 1.44 5.59
C ARG A 147 16.57 0.19 4.72
N TYR A 148 15.53 -0.64 4.83
CA TYR A 148 15.35 -1.81 3.98
C TYR A 148 15.29 -1.43 2.48
N HIS A 149 14.44 -0.48 2.14
CA HIS A 149 14.30 -0.05 0.75
C HIS A 149 15.53 0.73 0.25
N GLN A 150 16.19 1.50 1.12
CA GLN A 150 17.42 2.22 0.80
C GLN A 150 18.56 1.26 0.47
N ALA A 151 18.71 0.17 1.24
CA ALA A 151 19.69 -0.87 0.95
C ALA A 151 19.50 -1.54 -0.42
N LYS A 152 18.27 -1.49 -0.96
CA LYS A 152 17.91 -1.97 -2.31
C LYS A 152 18.00 -0.88 -3.38
N GLY A 153 18.53 0.28 -3.07
CA GLY A 153 18.66 1.41 -4.01
C GLY A 153 17.33 2.08 -4.38
N ARG A 154 16.24 1.82 -3.63
CA ARG A 154 14.92 2.40 -3.89
C ARG A 154 14.80 3.78 -3.24
N LYS A 155 14.11 4.70 -3.90
CA LYS A 155 13.74 6.01 -3.33
C LYS A 155 12.47 5.86 -2.50
N GLN A 156 12.41 6.57 -1.36
CA GLN A 156 11.27 6.55 -0.45
C GLN A 156 10.66 7.95 -0.34
N LEU A 157 9.34 7.99 -0.19
CA LEU A 157 8.58 9.20 0.08
C LEU A 157 7.69 8.96 1.30
N ILE A 158 7.81 9.83 2.31
CA ILE A 158 6.96 9.82 3.50
C ILE A 158 6.01 11.00 3.40
N ILE A 159 4.72 10.73 3.44
CA ILE A 159 3.67 11.74 3.40
C ILE A 159 3.02 11.82 4.77
N VAL A 160 2.96 13.01 5.34
CA VAL A 160 2.31 13.31 6.62
C VAL A 160 1.37 14.50 6.48
N PRO A 161 0.28 14.57 7.27
CA PRO A 161 -0.78 15.54 7.05
C PRO A 161 -0.43 16.99 7.46
N THR A 162 0.62 17.22 8.28
CA THR A 162 0.96 18.55 8.78
C THR A 162 2.46 18.80 8.77
N THR A 163 2.86 20.08 8.62
CA THR A 163 4.27 20.50 8.67
C THR A 163 4.95 20.18 10.01
N SER A 164 4.22 20.32 11.12
CA SER A 164 4.72 19.93 12.46
C SER A 164 5.08 18.44 12.53
N LEU A 165 4.29 17.57 11.89
CA LEU A 165 4.61 16.14 11.80
C LEU A 165 5.80 15.85 10.87
N VAL A 166 6.05 16.68 9.87
CA VAL A 166 7.26 16.56 9.03
C VAL A 166 8.51 16.78 9.90
N GLU A 167 8.55 17.87 10.68
CA GLU A 167 9.67 18.19 11.57
C GLU A 167 9.88 17.10 12.62
N GLN A 168 8.79 16.66 13.26
CA GLN A 168 8.85 15.61 14.26
C GLN A 168 9.36 14.29 13.66
N MET A 169 8.86 13.89 12.51
CA MET A 169 9.28 12.66 11.83
C MET A 169 10.75 12.74 11.40
N TYR A 170 11.16 13.87 10.83
CA TYR A 170 12.55 14.11 10.45
C TYR A 170 13.49 13.99 11.66
N GLY A 171 13.15 14.65 12.77
CA GLY A 171 13.90 14.53 14.02
C GLY A 171 13.98 13.07 14.51
N CYS A 172 12.86 12.35 14.56
CA CYS A 172 12.84 10.94 14.96
C CYS A 172 13.75 10.07 14.09
N LEU A 173 13.72 10.26 12.77
CA LEU A 173 14.51 9.47 11.82
C LEU A 173 16.01 9.77 11.95
N LEU A 174 16.41 11.01 12.23
CA LEU A 174 17.80 11.38 12.51
C LEU A 174 18.31 10.74 13.81
N TYR A 175 17.51 10.75 14.89
CA TYR A 175 17.89 10.15 16.17
C TYR A 175 17.98 8.63 16.14
N THR A 176 17.28 7.98 15.19
CA THR A 176 17.30 6.52 15.03
C THR A 176 18.50 6.06 14.19
N SER A 177 19.14 6.99 13.46
CA SER A 177 20.35 6.70 12.70
C SER A 177 21.55 6.56 13.64
N PRO A 178 22.48 5.61 13.39
CA PRO A 178 23.76 5.61 14.09
C PRO A 178 24.49 6.93 13.81
N SER A 179 25.14 7.47 14.83
CA SER A 179 25.95 8.68 14.69
C SER A 179 27.06 8.46 13.64
N PRO A 180 27.42 9.47 12.82
CA PRO A 180 28.56 9.37 11.92
C PRO A 180 29.90 9.09 12.62
N ARG A 181 29.94 9.17 13.97
CA ARG A 181 31.13 8.87 14.80
C ARG A 181 31.27 7.39 15.19
N ASP A 182 30.24 6.56 14.87
CA ASP A 182 30.20 5.13 15.22
C ASP A 182 30.52 4.20 14.04
N SER A 183 31.01 4.77 12.93
CA SER A 183 31.42 4.05 11.72
C SER A 183 32.94 4.00 11.57
#